data_b23d4cc54f3ec954a5116f86050c6974
#
_entry.id   b23d4cc54f3ec954a5116f86050c6974
#
_cell.length_a   1.000
_cell.length_b   1.000
_cell.length_c   1.000
_cell.angle_alpha   90.00
_cell.angle_beta   90.00
_cell.angle_gamma   90.00
#
_symmetry.space_group_name_H-M   'P 1'
#
loop_
_entity.id
_entity.type
_entity.pdbx_description
1 polymer ?
#
loop_
_entity_poly.entity_id
_entity_poly.type
_entity_poly.pdbx_seq_one_letter_code
_entity_poly.pdbx_strand_id
1 'polypeptide(L)'
;MIKKSLISLMYEAASIQRWNDHIRPWTGFTELDKQAHKMFYAYVLAKCEGESVNMIKLIEGGIFDFFHRIVLTDIKPPIYHKLVKEKGFQIDNWVLSELEEHMDGIGGGFFERMKKYYLDKDYASLEKQILKAAHYHASNWEFKIIYPMNPQTFGIEQVKTEMAQGLAACDTFHGFRYFAGSKYLQEFLSLIGKLRYQQRWAKAVRMPETFVMGHMLVVAILSYFMSLELDNPCRKRLENNFFSGLFHDLPEVLTRDIVSPVKNSVKGLDSIISEIEDEQMREVIYPLLPPAWHREIEYYTQNEFDSKIIDDGEIDMVTSDLINEKYNEDKYNPIDGQIIRGCDHLSAYIEAYMSLSYGIKSEQMQSGYDHLKGKYKDKVIGGINFGELFDYFVL
;
A
#
# COMPACT_ATOMS: atom_id res chain seq x y z
N MET A 1 -15.26 3.55 13.45
CA MET A 1 -14.89 2.38 12.61
C MET A 1 -15.10 2.73 11.13
N ILE A 2 -14.21 2.29 10.26
CA ILE A 2 -14.28 2.57 8.81
C ILE A 2 -15.58 2.03 8.22
N LYS A 3 -16.13 2.78 7.25
CA LYS A 3 -17.38 2.42 6.58
C LYS A 3 -17.13 1.46 5.40
N LYS A 4 -18.12 0.59 5.12
CA LYS A 4 -18.13 -0.25 3.91
C LYS A 4 -17.90 0.56 2.64
N SER A 5 -18.49 1.74 2.52
CA SER A 5 -18.37 2.61 1.35
C SER A 5 -16.93 3.04 1.09
N LEU A 6 -16.17 3.35 2.14
CA LEU A 6 -14.75 3.70 2.01
C LEU A 6 -13.92 2.52 1.52
N ILE A 7 -14.13 1.34 2.09
CA ILE A 7 -13.44 0.12 1.67
C ILE A 7 -13.76 -0.18 0.20
N SER A 8 -15.03 -0.11 -0.19
CA SER A 8 -15.44 -0.33 -1.59
C SER A 8 -14.78 0.66 -2.53
N LEU A 9 -14.70 1.94 -2.14
CA LEU A 9 -14.03 3.00 -2.91
C LEU A 9 -12.53 2.68 -3.15
N MET A 10 -11.83 2.12 -2.17
CA MET A 10 -10.43 1.71 -2.35
C MET A 10 -10.26 0.71 -3.51
N TYR A 11 -11.19 -0.23 -3.67
CA TYR A 11 -11.15 -1.23 -4.75
C TYR A 11 -11.50 -0.66 -6.14
N GLU A 12 -12.13 0.51 -6.24
CA GLU A 12 -12.36 1.17 -7.52
C GLU A 12 -11.04 1.48 -8.23
N ALA A 13 -9.97 1.75 -7.47
CA ALA A 13 -8.64 1.96 -8.01
C ALA A 13 -8.09 0.76 -8.80
N ALA A 14 -8.53 -0.47 -8.51
CA ALA A 14 -8.17 -1.66 -9.29
C ALA A 14 -8.80 -1.67 -10.69
N SER A 15 -9.93 -0.98 -10.87
CA SER A 15 -10.62 -0.85 -12.15
C SER A 15 -10.14 0.34 -12.99
N ILE A 16 -9.44 1.30 -12.38
CA ILE A 16 -8.90 2.48 -13.08
C ILE A 16 -7.63 2.07 -13.82
N GLN A 17 -7.76 1.90 -15.12
CA GLN A 17 -6.66 1.55 -16.01
C GLN A 17 -5.82 2.77 -16.36
N ARG A 18 -4.51 2.62 -16.35
CA ARG A 18 -3.54 3.65 -16.73
C ARG A 18 -3.06 3.44 -18.16
N TRP A 19 -2.52 4.50 -18.78
CA TRP A 19 -1.96 4.45 -20.14
C TRP A 19 -2.98 4.00 -21.19
N ASN A 20 -4.22 4.51 -21.11
CA ASN A 20 -5.33 4.08 -21.96
C ASN A 20 -5.15 4.43 -23.46
N ASP A 21 -4.25 5.33 -23.79
CA ASP A 21 -3.90 5.75 -25.15
C ASP A 21 -2.59 5.12 -25.66
N HIS A 22 -2.06 4.08 -24.95
CA HIS A 22 -0.82 3.39 -25.32
C HIS A 22 -1.04 1.88 -25.35
N ILE A 23 -0.19 1.17 -26.15
CA ILE A 23 -0.03 -0.28 -25.98
C ILE A 23 0.69 -0.49 -24.66
N ARG A 24 0.16 -1.35 -23.81
CA ARG A 24 0.66 -1.65 -22.49
C ARG A 24 0.73 -3.15 -22.26
N PRO A 25 1.53 -3.63 -21.29
CA PRO A 25 1.45 -4.99 -20.80
C PRO A 25 0.02 -5.33 -20.37
N TRP A 26 -0.33 -6.60 -20.44
CA TRP A 26 -1.69 -7.07 -20.14
C TRP A 26 -2.14 -6.73 -18.70
N THR A 27 -1.22 -6.72 -17.75
CA THR A 27 -1.51 -6.63 -16.31
C THR A 27 -0.66 -5.58 -15.60
N GLY A 28 -1.04 -5.18 -14.38
CA GLY A 28 -0.21 -4.37 -13.47
C GLY A 28 -0.18 -2.86 -13.75
N PHE A 29 -1.08 -2.36 -14.60
CA PHE A 29 -1.17 -0.93 -14.94
C PHE A 29 -2.47 -0.31 -14.44
N THR A 30 -2.89 -0.73 -13.25
CA THR A 30 -4.02 -0.11 -12.53
C THR A 30 -3.54 1.05 -11.66
N GLU A 31 -4.46 1.93 -11.29
CA GLU A 31 -4.12 3.02 -10.37
C GLU A 31 -3.78 2.47 -8.97
N LEU A 32 -4.44 1.40 -8.53
CA LEU A 32 -4.15 0.76 -7.24
C LEU A 32 -2.69 0.31 -7.16
N ASP A 33 -2.20 -0.45 -8.16
CA ASP A 33 -0.82 -0.94 -8.17
C ASP A 33 0.21 0.20 -8.32
N LYS A 34 -0.15 1.24 -9.08
CA LYS A 34 0.72 2.41 -9.20
C LYS A 34 0.82 3.19 -7.89
N GLN A 35 -0.27 3.36 -7.14
CA GLN A 35 -0.23 4.04 -5.85
C GLN A 35 0.53 3.21 -4.80
N ALA A 36 0.40 1.88 -4.85
CA ALA A 36 1.23 0.98 -4.03
C ALA A 36 2.72 1.18 -4.33
N HIS A 37 3.12 1.13 -5.60
CA HIS A 37 4.51 1.35 -6.01
C HIS A 37 5.02 2.75 -5.62
N LYS A 38 4.16 3.78 -5.73
CA LYS A 38 4.45 5.13 -5.23
C LYS A 38 4.79 5.12 -3.73
N MET A 39 4.09 4.34 -2.91
CA MET A 39 4.36 4.28 -1.47
C MET A 39 5.69 3.61 -1.15
N PHE A 40 6.12 2.59 -1.90
CA PHE A 40 7.48 2.05 -1.80
C PHE A 40 8.55 3.09 -2.18
N TYR A 41 8.35 3.83 -3.28
CA TYR A 41 9.24 4.94 -3.62
C TYR A 41 9.25 6.02 -2.53
N ALA A 42 8.10 6.38 -1.97
CA ALA A 42 7.99 7.38 -0.92
C ALA A 42 8.75 6.95 0.36
N TYR A 43 8.62 5.68 0.77
CA TYR A 43 9.39 5.10 1.88
C TYR A 43 10.90 5.24 1.65
N VAL A 44 11.40 4.76 0.49
CA VAL A 44 12.84 4.81 0.17
C VAL A 44 13.35 6.25 0.12
N LEU A 45 12.63 7.17 -0.54
CA LEU A 45 13.01 8.58 -0.61
C LEU A 45 13.02 9.24 0.78
N ALA A 46 12.04 8.93 1.63
CA ALA A 46 11.99 9.42 3.01
C ALA A 46 13.15 8.89 3.85
N LYS A 47 13.49 7.62 3.73
CA LYS A 47 14.66 7.01 4.39
C LYS A 47 15.98 7.64 3.92
N CYS A 48 16.08 8.00 2.63
CA CYS A 48 17.23 8.73 2.09
C CYS A 48 17.31 10.18 2.59
N GLU A 49 16.18 10.84 2.85
CA GLU A 49 16.13 12.20 3.41
C GLU A 49 16.43 12.22 4.91
N GLY A 50 16.05 11.17 5.64
CA GLY A 50 16.36 10.99 7.05
C GLY A 50 15.33 11.60 8.01
N GLU A 51 15.81 12.04 9.19
CA GLU A 51 14.97 12.38 10.34
C GLU A 51 14.07 13.61 10.16
N SER A 52 14.31 14.43 9.13
CA SER A 52 13.49 15.60 8.82
C SER A 52 12.07 15.25 8.35
N VAL A 53 11.85 13.99 7.91
CA VAL A 53 10.57 13.53 7.38
C VAL A 53 9.64 13.11 8.51
N ASN A 54 8.42 13.63 8.49
CA ASN A 54 7.36 13.13 9.35
C ASN A 54 6.64 11.95 8.67
N MET A 55 6.96 10.73 9.11
CA MET A 55 6.44 9.51 8.48
C MET A 55 4.91 9.41 8.55
N ILE A 56 4.25 9.91 9.61
CA ILE A 56 2.79 9.96 9.67
C ILE A 56 2.22 10.88 8.58
N LYS A 57 2.80 12.07 8.40
CA LYS A 57 2.37 12.98 7.33
C LYS A 57 2.65 12.40 5.93
N LEU A 58 3.70 11.62 5.77
CA LEU A 58 4.02 10.91 4.53
C LEU A 58 2.98 9.82 4.23
N ILE A 59 2.67 8.97 5.21
CA ILE A 59 1.66 7.91 5.11
C ILE A 59 0.30 8.54 4.77
N GLU A 60 -0.15 9.49 5.58
CA GLU A 60 -1.44 10.15 5.38
C GLU A 60 -1.51 10.88 4.04
N GLY A 61 -0.46 11.62 3.68
CA GLY A 61 -0.37 12.28 2.37
C GLY A 61 -0.47 11.30 1.20
N GLY A 62 0.15 10.12 1.34
CA GLY A 62 0.02 9.04 0.36
C GLY A 62 -1.42 8.51 0.23
N ILE A 63 -2.10 8.32 1.38
CA ILE A 63 -3.51 7.90 1.44
C ILE A 63 -4.43 9.00 0.89
N PHE A 64 -4.17 10.27 1.20
CA PHE A 64 -4.94 11.39 0.67
C PHE A 64 -4.83 11.48 -0.86
N ASP A 65 -3.61 11.42 -1.40
CA ASP A 65 -3.38 11.39 -2.85
C ASP A 65 -4.07 10.21 -3.53
N PHE A 66 -4.12 9.03 -2.87
CA PHE A 66 -4.80 7.85 -3.36
C PHE A 66 -6.31 8.10 -3.54
N PHE A 67 -6.99 8.61 -2.50
CA PHE A 67 -8.43 8.91 -2.58
C PHE A 67 -8.74 10.06 -3.53
N HIS A 68 -7.89 11.10 -3.56
CA HIS A 68 -8.02 12.18 -4.53
C HIS A 68 -8.02 11.65 -5.96
N ARG A 69 -7.13 10.69 -6.24
CA ARG A 69 -7.01 10.10 -7.56
C ARG A 69 -8.22 9.23 -7.93
N ILE A 70 -8.81 8.53 -6.98
CA ILE A 70 -10.02 7.73 -7.23
C ILE A 70 -11.19 8.64 -7.61
N VAL A 71 -11.41 9.72 -6.88
CA VAL A 71 -12.50 10.68 -7.15
C VAL A 71 -12.33 11.35 -8.51
N LEU A 72 -11.11 11.75 -8.88
CA LEU A 72 -10.84 12.41 -10.17
C LEU A 72 -10.73 11.47 -11.36
N THR A 73 -10.58 10.18 -11.12
CA THR A 73 -10.37 9.14 -12.15
C THR A 73 -9.13 9.39 -13.03
N ASP A 74 -9.10 8.85 -14.26
CA ASP A 74 -7.96 8.95 -15.16
C ASP A 74 -8.08 10.21 -16.07
N ILE A 75 -7.56 11.33 -15.56
CA ILE A 75 -7.43 12.56 -16.35
C ILE A 75 -6.03 12.63 -16.97
N LYS A 76 -5.95 12.91 -18.28
CA LYS A 76 -4.68 13.06 -19.00
C LYS A 76 -3.80 14.13 -18.34
N PRO A 77 -2.49 13.86 -18.02
CA PRO A 77 -1.67 14.75 -17.21
C PRO A 77 -1.61 16.21 -17.64
N PRO A 78 -1.44 16.56 -18.94
CA PRO A 78 -1.43 17.97 -19.36
C PRO A 78 -2.77 18.70 -19.09
N ILE A 79 -3.88 17.98 -19.21
CA ILE A 79 -5.23 18.51 -18.91
C ILE A 79 -5.38 18.69 -17.42
N TYR A 80 -5.00 17.68 -16.62
CA TYR A 80 -5.02 17.74 -15.15
C TYR A 80 -4.22 18.95 -14.63
N HIS A 81 -2.99 19.14 -15.10
CA HIS A 81 -2.16 20.28 -14.69
C HIS A 81 -2.79 21.64 -15.02
N LYS A 82 -3.45 21.75 -16.16
CA LYS A 82 -4.19 22.99 -16.53
C LYS A 82 -5.38 23.20 -15.60
N LEU A 83 -6.18 22.16 -15.34
CA LEU A 83 -7.34 22.24 -14.44
C LEU A 83 -6.92 22.64 -13.02
N VAL A 84 -5.89 22.00 -12.46
CA VAL A 84 -5.38 22.31 -11.11
C VAL A 84 -4.80 23.73 -11.05
N LYS A 85 -4.13 24.19 -12.10
CA LYS A 85 -3.61 25.57 -12.16
C LYS A 85 -4.74 26.60 -12.14
N GLU A 86 -5.85 26.33 -12.82
CA GLU A 86 -6.96 27.28 -12.96
C GLU A 86 -8.00 27.16 -11.84
N LYS A 87 -8.25 25.94 -11.32
CA LYS A 87 -9.36 25.61 -10.45
C LYS A 87 -8.98 24.68 -9.27
N GLY A 88 -7.69 24.56 -8.95
CA GLY A 88 -7.20 23.60 -7.94
C GLY A 88 -7.97 23.67 -6.62
N PHE A 89 -8.13 24.86 -6.05
CA PHE A 89 -8.87 25.04 -4.79
C PHE A 89 -10.34 24.55 -4.88
N GLN A 90 -11.02 24.80 -5.99
CA GLN A 90 -12.39 24.32 -6.18
C GLN A 90 -12.45 22.80 -6.38
N ILE A 91 -11.46 22.22 -7.07
CA ILE A 91 -11.33 20.77 -7.25
C ILE A 91 -11.09 20.09 -5.90
N ASP A 92 -10.16 20.60 -5.10
CA ASP A 92 -9.84 20.04 -3.79
C ASP A 92 -11.04 20.11 -2.85
N ASN A 93 -11.79 21.22 -2.82
CA ASN A 93 -13.02 21.30 -2.02
C ASN A 93 -14.12 20.35 -2.51
N TRP A 94 -14.26 20.16 -3.82
CA TRP A 94 -15.20 19.18 -4.35
C TRP A 94 -14.79 17.75 -3.97
N VAL A 95 -13.52 17.39 -4.12
CA VAL A 95 -13.01 16.07 -3.70
C VAL A 95 -13.27 15.85 -2.21
N LEU A 96 -13.03 16.85 -1.37
CA LEU A 96 -13.32 16.77 0.06
C LEU A 96 -14.81 16.53 0.33
N SER A 97 -15.71 17.21 -0.42
CA SER A 97 -17.16 17.01 -0.24
C SER A 97 -17.61 15.61 -0.67
N GLU A 98 -17.02 15.03 -1.73
CA GLU A 98 -17.29 13.65 -2.15
C GLU A 98 -16.83 12.63 -1.10
N LEU A 99 -15.70 12.91 -0.42
CA LEU A 99 -15.10 11.98 0.54
C LEU A 99 -15.65 12.12 1.97
N GLU A 100 -16.29 13.25 2.33
CA GLU A 100 -16.70 13.54 3.71
C GLU A 100 -17.57 12.44 4.32
N GLU A 101 -18.62 12.00 3.61
CA GLU A 101 -19.50 10.94 4.10
C GLU A 101 -18.77 9.58 4.24
N HIS A 102 -17.84 9.29 3.32
CA HIS A 102 -17.05 8.04 3.36
C HIS A 102 -16.06 8.01 4.51
N MET A 103 -15.46 9.16 4.85
CA MET A 103 -14.42 9.32 5.88
C MET A 103 -15.00 9.55 7.28
N ASP A 104 -16.29 9.86 7.38
CA ASP A 104 -16.96 10.00 8.66
C ASP A 104 -16.89 8.69 9.47
N GLY A 105 -16.41 8.79 10.71
CA GLY A 105 -16.17 7.64 11.58
C GLY A 105 -14.73 7.15 11.63
N ILE A 106 -13.80 7.68 10.80
CA ILE A 106 -12.35 7.44 11.00
C ILE A 106 -11.87 8.29 12.17
N GLY A 107 -11.27 7.61 13.14
CA GLY A 107 -10.76 8.23 14.37
C GLY A 107 -9.57 9.17 14.18
N GLY A 108 -9.08 9.73 15.30
CA GLY A 108 -7.82 10.46 15.37
C GLY A 108 -7.78 11.79 14.60
N GLY A 109 -8.92 12.35 14.14
CA GLY A 109 -8.95 13.61 13.37
C GLY A 109 -8.38 13.48 11.94
N PHE A 110 -8.48 12.30 11.35
CA PHE A 110 -7.91 11.98 10.03
C PHE A 110 -8.44 12.89 8.92
N PHE A 111 -9.77 13.10 8.86
CA PHE A 111 -10.38 13.93 7.82
C PHE A 111 -10.02 15.43 7.94
N GLU A 112 -9.85 15.93 9.17
CA GLU A 112 -9.37 17.30 9.38
C GLU A 112 -7.91 17.50 8.91
N ARG A 113 -7.05 16.45 9.06
CA ARG A 113 -5.71 16.49 8.50
C ARG A 113 -5.71 16.39 6.97
N MET A 114 -6.66 15.67 6.38
CA MET A 114 -6.88 15.64 4.93
C MET A 114 -7.27 17.03 4.39
N LYS A 115 -8.21 17.71 5.06
CA LYS A 115 -8.55 19.12 4.71
C LYS A 115 -7.32 20.02 4.75
N LYS A 116 -6.51 19.94 5.80
CA LYS A 116 -5.25 20.70 5.89
C LYS A 116 -4.27 20.35 4.77
N TYR A 117 -4.14 19.07 4.44
CA TYR A 117 -3.23 18.62 3.39
C TYR A 117 -3.57 19.24 2.03
N TYR A 118 -4.83 19.32 1.66
CA TYR A 118 -5.23 19.91 0.38
C TYR A 118 -5.26 21.44 0.39
N LEU A 119 -5.76 22.06 1.45
CA LEU A 119 -6.07 23.49 1.47
C LEU A 119 -4.92 24.36 2.01
N ASP A 120 -3.99 23.79 2.76
CA ASP A 120 -2.81 24.47 3.29
C ASP A 120 -1.54 24.01 2.54
N LYS A 121 -0.92 24.92 1.79
CA LYS A 121 0.27 24.63 1.00
C LYS A 121 1.51 24.33 1.84
N ASP A 122 1.56 24.90 3.04
CA ASP A 122 2.71 24.78 3.94
C ASP A 122 2.62 23.52 4.82
N TYR A 123 1.42 22.95 4.94
CA TYR A 123 1.23 21.70 5.65
C TYR A 123 1.88 20.53 4.90
N ALA A 124 2.76 19.79 5.59
CA ALA A 124 3.47 18.63 5.05
C ALA A 124 4.28 18.93 3.76
N SER A 125 4.93 20.11 3.69
CA SER A 125 5.57 20.58 2.45
C SER A 125 6.69 19.65 1.97
N LEU A 126 7.52 19.08 2.86
CA LEU A 126 8.57 18.12 2.52
C LEU A 126 7.96 16.78 2.06
N GLU A 127 6.97 16.28 2.81
CA GLU A 127 6.30 15.03 2.48
C GLU A 127 5.57 15.11 1.14
N LYS A 128 4.94 16.26 0.81
CA LYS A 128 4.36 16.52 -0.52
C LYS A 128 5.41 16.48 -1.63
N GLN A 129 6.62 17.01 -1.40
CA GLN A 129 7.72 16.94 -2.36
C GLN A 129 8.17 15.49 -2.57
N ILE A 130 8.31 14.71 -1.48
CA ILE A 130 8.67 13.29 -1.52
C ILE A 130 7.60 12.49 -2.28
N LEU A 131 6.32 12.68 -1.96
CA LEU A 131 5.21 11.99 -2.62
C LEU A 131 5.11 12.36 -4.11
N LYS A 132 5.39 13.62 -4.47
CA LYS A 132 5.47 14.05 -5.88
C LYS A 132 6.62 13.34 -6.61
N ALA A 133 7.80 13.28 -6.02
CA ALA A 133 8.93 12.57 -6.60
C ALA A 133 8.64 11.07 -6.75
N ALA A 134 8.07 10.44 -5.73
CA ALA A 134 7.63 9.05 -5.75
C ALA A 134 6.61 8.78 -6.88
N HIS A 135 5.65 9.68 -7.08
CA HIS A 135 4.69 9.62 -8.18
C HIS A 135 5.38 9.61 -9.56
N TYR A 136 6.33 10.51 -9.79
CA TYR A 136 7.05 10.56 -11.06
C TYR A 136 7.93 9.32 -11.26
N HIS A 137 8.59 8.82 -10.23
CA HIS A 137 9.38 7.61 -10.32
C HIS A 137 8.53 6.36 -10.63
N ALA A 138 7.40 6.18 -9.95
CA ALA A 138 6.47 5.08 -10.24
C ALA A 138 5.92 5.16 -11.67
N SER A 139 5.54 6.35 -12.14
CA SER A 139 5.08 6.57 -13.52
C SER A 139 6.20 6.38 -14.55
N ASN A 140 7.44 6.77 -14.23
CA ASN A 140 8.59 6.56 -15.10
C ASN A 140 8.98 5.08 -15.21
N TRP A 141 8.78 4.30 -14.14
CA TRP A 141 8.95 2.85 -14.20
C TRP A 141 7.97 2.22 -15.20
N GLU A 142 6.70 2.62 -15.18
CA GLU A 142 5.70 2.22 -16.18
C GLU A 142 6.13 2.65 -17.59
N PHE A 143 6.54 3.92 -17.74
CA PHE A 143 6.91 4.47 -19.02
C PHE A 143 8.11 3.76 -19.66
N LYS A 144 9.10 3.35 -18.87
CA LYS A 144 10.25 2.56 -19.36
C LYS A 144 9.84 1.23 -19.99
N ILE A 145 8.69 0.67 -19.58
CA ILE A 145 8.13 -0.57 -20.15
C ILE A 145 7.30 -0.23 -21.38
N ILE A 146 6.48 0.81 -21.31
CA ILE A 146 5.55 1.23 -22.36
C ILE A 146 6.28 1.83 -23.57
N TYR A 147 7.32 2.64 -23.33
CA TYR A 147 8.00 3.37 -24.40
C TYR A 147 8.55 2.46 -25.51
N PRO A 148 9.26 1.35 -25.24
CA PRO A 148 9.74 0.43 -26.27
C PRO A 148 8.61 -0.26 -27.06
N MET A 149 7.43 -0.38 -26.49
CA MET A 149 6.25 -1.00 -27.12
C MET A 149 5.48 -0.02 -28.04
N ASN A 150 5.76 1.28 -27.91
CA ASN A 150 5.02 2.35 -28.58
C ASN A 150 5.91 3.31 -29.38
N PRO A 151 6.94 2.86 -30.11
CA PRO A 151 7.98 3.74 -30.65
C PRO A 151 7.45 4.71 -31.74
N GLN A 152 6.31 4.43 -32.34
CA GLN A 152 5.69 5.22 -33.39
C GLN A 152 4.35 5.85 -32.99
N THR A 153 3.97 5.73 -31.71
CA THR A 153 2.72 6.32 -31.21
C THR A 153 2.81 7.85 -31.23
N PHE A 154 1.79 8.50 -31.75
CA PHE A 154 1.72 9.96 -31.78
C PHE A 154 1.91 10.55 -30.38
N GLY A 155 2.85 11.47 -30.25
CA GLY A 155 3.13 12.20 -29.01
C GLY A 155 4.03 11.45 -28.02
N ILE A 156 4.52 10.24 -28.29
CA ILE A 156 5.34 9.45 -27.33
C ILE A 156 6.63 10.18 -26.93
N GLU A 157 7.29 10.91 -27.82
CA GLU A 157 8.50 11.69 -27.52
C GLU A 157 8.18 12.92 -26.65
N GLN A 158 6.97 13.48 -26.79
CA GLN A 158 6.51 14.53 -25.89
C GLN A 158 6.32 13.98 -24.47
N VAL A 159 5.67 12.83 -24.31
CA VAL A 159 5.50 12.15 -23.02
C VAL A 159 6.86 11.87 -22.37
N LYS A 160 7.85 11.41 -23.14
CA LYS A 160 9.23 11.19 -22.67
C LYS A 160 9.86 12.47 -22.14
N THR A 161 9.68 13.57 -22.88
CA THR A 161 10.21 14.89 -22.49
C THR A 161 9.52 15.40 -21.22
N GLU A 162 8.21 15.33 -21.15
CA GLU A 162 7.43 15.73 -19.98
C GLU A 162 7.80 14.91 -18.73
N MET A 163 8.00 13.59 -18.88
CA MET A 163 8.45 12.71 -17.79
C MET A 163 9.83 13.11 -17.29
N ALA A 164 10.78 13.35 -18.18
CA ALA A 164 12.13 13.79 -17.83
C ALA A 164 12.12 15.14 -17.11
N GLN A 165 11.33 16.11 -17.60
CA GLN A 165 11.16 17.42 -16.96
C GLN A 165 10.52 17.31 -15.58
N GLY A 166 9.49 16.47 -15.44
CA GLY A 166 8.82 16.21 -14.16
C GLY A 166 9.76 15.63 -13.11
N LEU A 167 10.59 14.66 -13.50
CA LEU A 167 11.63 14.10 -12.61
C LEU A 167 12.70 15.14 -12.25
N ALA A 168 13.18 15.92 -13.22
CA ALA A 168 14.16 16.97 -12.95
C ALA A 168 13.62 18.05 -11.99
N ALA A 169 12.33 18.38 -12.08
CA ALA A 169 11.66 19.31 -11.17
C ALA A 169 11.49 18.78 -9.73
N CYS A 170 11.79 17.51 -9.48
CA CYS A 170 11.76 16.90 -8.15
C CYS A 170 13.13 16.95 -7.43
N ASP A 171 14.19 17.47 -8.07
CA ASP A 171 15.50 17.67 -7.43
C ASP A 171 15.49 18.88 -6.46
N THR A 172 14.69 18.76 -5.40
CA THR A 172 14.49 19.82 -4.41
C THR A 172 14.94 19.45 -3.01
N PHE A 173 15.25 18.17 -2.75
CA PHE A 173 15.64 17.67 -1.44
C PHE A 173 16.76 16.63 -1.53
N HIS A 174 17.47 16.42 -0.40
CA HIS A 174 18.66 15.56 -0.35
C HIS A 174 18.36 14.11 -0.72
N GLY A 175 17.30 13.55 -0.19
CA GLY A 175 16.91 12.14 -0.42
C GLY A 175 16.68 11.81 -1.88
N PHE A 176 16.16 12.77 -2.67
CA PHE A 176 16.02 12.60 -4.12
C PHE A 176 17.39 12.43 -4.80
N ARG A 177 18.38 13.27 -4.47
CA ARG A 177 19.73 13.20 -5.04
C ARG A 177 20.45 11.93 -4.64
N TYR A 178 20.33 11.55 -3.36
CA TYR A 178 20.91 10.32 -2.85
C TYR A 178 20.34 9.10 -3.59
N PHE A 179 19.01 9.01 -3.72
CA PHE A 179 18.32 7.96 -4.46
C PHE A 179 18.74 7.94 -5.94
N ALA A 180 18.77 9.11 -6.59
CA ALA A 180 19.17 9.22 -8.00
C ALA A 180 20.59 8.72 -8.26
N GLY A 181 21.51 8.89 -7.29
CA GLY A 181 22.87 8.38 -7.34
C GLY A 181 23.03 6.90 -6.97
N SER A 182 22.01 6.25 -6.40
CA SER A 182 22.09 4.87 -5.93
C SER A 182 21.47 3.89 -6.93
N LYS A 183 22.30 3.18 -7.68
CA LYS A 183 21.86 2.10 -8.58
C LYS A 183 21.13 0.98 -7.82
N TYR A 184 21.63 0.62 -6.65
CA TYR A 184 21.06 -0.46 -5.84
C TYR A 184 19.62 -0.17 -5.40
N LEU A 185 19.33 1.04 -4.90
CA LEU A 185 17.99 1.42 -4.52
C LEU A 185 17.02 1.48 -5.71
N GLN A 186 17.53 1.90 -6.88
CA GLN A 186 16.73 1.87 -8.12
C GLN A 186 16.43 0.42 -8.56
N GLU A 187 17.40 -0.49 -8.43
CA GLU A 187 17.20 -1.92 -8.70
C GLU A 187 16.22 -2.56 -7.71
N PHE A 188 16.31 -2.24 -6.42
CA PHE A 188 15.35 -2.65 -5.40
C PHE A 188 13.91 -2.28 -5.77
N LEU A 189 13.66 -1.01 -6.08
CA LEU A 189 12.31 -0.56 -6.43
C LEU A 189 11.85 -1.09 -7.80
N SER A 190 12.78 -1.32 -8.73
CA SER A 190 12.46 -1.99 -9.99
C SER A 190 12.09 -3.46 -9.78
N LEU A 191 12.76 -4.15 -8.85
CA LEU A 191 12.44 -5.52 -8.48
C LEU A 191 11.06 -5.61 -7.84
N ILE A 192 10.78 -4.77 -6.84
CA ILE A 192 9.44 -4.66 -6.20
C ILE A 192 8.34 -4.45 -7.25
N GLY A 193 8.61 -3.63 -8.27
CA GLY A 193 7.66 -3.40 -9.37
C GLY A 193 7.13 -4.67 -10.03
N LYS A 194 7.83 -5.82 -9.92
CA LYS A 194 7.38 -7.11 -10.45
C LYS A 194 6.17 -7.69 -9.70
N LEU A 195 5.93 -7.28 -8.45
CA LEU A 195 4.71 -7.67 -7.71
C LEU A 195 3.43 -7.17 -8.40
N ARG A 196 3.52 -6.18 -9.28
CA ARG A 196 2.42 -5.70 -10.11
C ARG A 196 1.98 -6.70 -11.20
N TYR A 197 2.78 -7.73 -11.46
CA TYR A 197 2.47 -8.79 -12.43
C TYR A 197 2.00 -10.08 -11.78
N GLN A 198 2.05 -10.17 -10.46
CA GLN A 198 1.63 -11.35 -9.72
C GLN A 198 0.15 -11.23 -9.37
N GLN A 199 -0.67 -11.95 -10.14
CA GLN A 199 -2.12 -11.95 -9.96
C GLN A 199 -2.50 -12.78 -8.73
N ARG A 200 -3.28 -12.19 -7.85
CA ARG A 200 -3.88 -12.88 -6.70
C ARG A 200 -4.98 -13.83 -7.17
N TRP A 201 -5.19 -14.91 -6.42
CA TRP A 201 -6.19 -15.93 -6.76
C TRP A 201 -5.94 -16.57 -8.14
N ALA A 202 -4.70 -16.86 -8.49
CA ALA A 202 -4.27 -17.28 -9.83
C ALA A 202 -5.04 -18.45 -10.44
N LYS A 203 -5.75 -19.25 -9.63
CA LYS A 203 -6.57 -20.41 -10.09
C LYS A 203 -8.06 -20.07 -10.21
N ALA A 204 -8.49 -18.86 -9.85
CA ALA A 204 -9.89 -18.47 -9.86
C ALA A 204 -10.14 -17.31 -10.82
N VAL A 205 -11.20 -17.41 -11.60
CA VAL A 205 -11.70 -16.24 -12.33
C VAL A 205 -12.28 -15.25 -11.32
N ARG A 206 -11.87 -14.01 -11.42
CA ARG A 206 -12.34 -12.96 -10.50
C ARG A 206 -12.47 -11.58 -11.16
N MET A 207 -13.27 -10.72 -10.55
CA MET A 207 -13.51 -9.36 -11.00
C MET A 207 -13.65 -8.42 -9.77
N PRO A 208 -12.93 -7.28 -9.75
CA PRO A 208 -11.81 -6.92 -10.64
C PRO A 208 -10.59 -7.81 -10.36
N GLU A 209 -9.70 -7.91 -11.35
CA GLU A 209 -8.37 -8.51 -11.12
C GLU A 209 -7.58 -7.62 -10.17
N THR A 210 -6.92 -8.20 -9.17
CA THR A 210 -5.97 -7.51 -8.30
C THR A 210 -4.64 -8.26 -8.29
N PHE A 211 -3.58 -7.51 -8.02
CA PHE A 211 -2.21 -8.01 -8.00
C PHE A 211 -1.64 -7.85 -6.60
N VAL A 212 -0.58 -8.60 -6.29
CA VAL A 212 0.03 -8.62 -4.95
C VAL A 212 0.36 -7.20 -4.48
N MET A 213 0.96 -6.37 -5.35
CA MET A 213 1.34 -5.01 -4.96
C MET A 213 0.14 -4.15 -4.53
N GLY A 214 -0.95 -4.18 -5.29
CA GLY A 214 -2.16 -3.43 -4.95
C GLY A 214 -2.80 -3.91 -3.64
N HIS A 215 -2.81 -5.23 -3.43
CA HIS A 215 -3.25 -5.84 -2.17
C HIS A 215 -2.43 -5.34 -0.98
N MET A 216 -1.10 -5.30 -1.09
CA MET A 216 -0.23 -4.80 -0.02
C MET A 216 -0.60 -3.38 0.39
N LEU A 217 -0.95 -2.49 -0.56
CA LEU A 217 -1.41 -1.15 -0.22
C LEU A 217 -2.78 -1.16 0.49
N VAL A 218 -3.71 -2.00 0.06
CA VAL A 218 -5.01 -2.13 0.72
C VAL A 218 -4.82 -2.59 2.16
N VAL A 219 -3.99 -3.62 2.40
CA VAL A 219 -3.66 -4.10 3.75
C VAL A 219 -3.00 -3.00 4.59
N ALA A 220 -2.07 -2.24 4.02
CA ALA A 220 -1.40 -1.13 4.71
C ALA A 220 -2.39 -0.04 5.14
N ILE A 221 -3.29 0.39 4.24
CA ILE A 221 -4.30 1.42 4.53
C ILE A 221 -5.29 0.90 5.58
N LEU A 222 -5.77 -0.34 5.46
CA LEU A 222 -6.66 -0.95 6.45
C LEU A 222 -5.97 -1.04 7.81
N SER A 223 -4.71 -1.49 7.86
CA SER A 223 -3.94 -1.58 9.11
C SER A 223 -3.76 -0.21 9.77
N TYR A 224 -3.51 0.84 8.97
CA TYR A 224 -3.43 2.21 9.46
C TYR A 224 -4.77 2.68 10.06
N PHE A 225 -5.88 2.46 9.35
CA PHE A 225 -7.21 2.84 9.84
C PHE A 225 -7.62 2.05 11.09
N MET A 226 -7.34 0.74 11.13
CA MET A 226 -7.57 -0.04 12.36
C MET A 226 -6.72 0.49 13.52
N SER A 227 -5.49 0.91 13.26
CA SER A 227 -4.64 1.50 14.30
C SER A 227 -5.19 2.84 14.82
N LEU A 228 -5.89 3.63 13.99
CA LEU A 228 -6.56 4.86 14.44
C LEU A 228 -7.81 4.60 15.31
N GLU A 229 -8.36 3.39 15.30
CA GLU A 229 -9.46 2.97 16.17
C GLU A 229 -8.99 2.56 17.58
N LEU A 230 -7.69 2.32 17.75
CA LEU A 230 -7.12 1.97 19.07
C LEU A 230 -7.13 3.18 20.00
N ASP A 231 -7.13 2.93 21.32
CA ASP A 231 -7.08 4.01 22.30
C ASP A 231 -5.66 4.64 22.34
N ASN A 232 -5.58 5.88 21.86
CA ASN A 232 -4.34 6.68 21.85
C ASN A 232 -3.10 5.94 21.34
N PRO A 233 -3.11 5.38 20.12
CA PRO A 233 -1.97 4.62 19.62
C PRO A 233 -0.73 5.51 19.51
N CYS A 234 0.43 5.01 19.94
CA CYS A 234 1.66 5.76 19.81
C CYS A 234 2.06 5.91 18.33
N ARG A 235 2.90 6.91 18.04
CA ARG A 235 3.28 7.26 16.68
C ARG A 235 3.95 6.09 15.96
N LYS A 236 4.89 5.41 16.60
CA LYS A 236 5.59 4.25 16.02
C LYS A 236 4.66 3.09 15.70
N ARG A 237 3.64 2.88 16.51
CA ARG A 237 2.62 1.85 16.25
C ARG A 237 1.87 2.10 14.94
N LEU A 238 1.45 3.35 14.71
CA LEU A 238 0.79 3.76 13.46
C LEU A 238 1.71 3.58 12.24
N GLU A 239 2.95 4.04 12.36
CA GLU A 239 3.97 3.93 11.30
C GLU A 239 4.24 2.44 10.97
N ASN A 240 4.50 1.64 11.99
CA ASN A 240 4.88 0.25 11.83
C ASN A 240 3.74 -0.62 11.28
N ASN A 241 2.51 -0.42 11.75
CA ASN A 241 1.36 -1.18 11.25
C ASN A 241 1.10 -0.87 9.77
N PHE A 242 1.28 0.39 9.34
CA PHE A 242 1.19 0.74 7.92
C PHE A 242 2.31 0.09 7.11
N PHE A 243 3.57 0.24 7.52
CA PHE A 243 4.69 -0.29 6.74
C PHE A 243 4.77 -1.82 6.81
N SER A 244 4.46 -2.46 7.93
CA SER A 244 4.34 -3.93 7.96
C SER A 244 3.25 -4.40 7.01
N GLY A 245 2.09 -3.74 6.95
CA GLY A 245 1.06 -4.04 5.96
C GLY A 245 1.50 -3.78 4.52
N LEU A 246 2.39 -2.79 4.29
CA LEU A 246 2.93 -2.49 2.95
C LEU A 246 4.01 -3.49 2.52
N PHE A 247 4.77 -4.06 3.45
CA PHE A 247 5.93 -4.92 3.18
C PHE A 247 5.67 -6.41 3.40
N HIS A 248 4.51 -6.81 3.97
CA HIS A 248 4.27 -8.18 4.43
C HIS A 248 4.51 -9.27 3.36
N ASP A 249 4.10 -9.02 2.11
CA ASP A 249 4.28 -9.92 0.98
C ASP A 249 5.52 -9.56 0.11
N LEU A 250 6.47 -8.76 0.63
CA LEU A 250 7.69 -8.43 -0.13
C LEU A 250 8.48 -9.67 -0.58
N PRO A 251 8.64 -10.73 0.25
CA PRO A 251 9.35 -11.94 -0.16
C PRO A 251 8.76 -12.61 -1.40
N GLU A 252 7.46 -12.45 -1.65
CA GLU A 252 6.77 -13.05 -2.80
C GLU A 252 7.29 -12.53 -4.16
N VAL A 253 8.00 -11.40 -4.20
CA VAL A 253 8.65 -10.95 -5.44
C VAL A 253 9.65 -11.97 -5.98
N LEU A 254 10.17 -12.84 -5.12
CA LEU A 254 11.19 -13.85 -5.40
C LEU A 254 10.58 -15.25 -5.56
N THR A 255 9.61 -15.61 -4.74
CA THR A 255 8.98 -16.95 -4.69
C THR A 255 7.67 -17.05 -5.43
N ARG A 256 7.04 -15.92 -5.73
CA ARG A 256 5.64 -15.74 -6.17
C ARG A 256 4.64 -16.07 -5.06
N ASP A 257 3.41 -15.60 -5.22
CA ASP A 257 2.29 -15.90 -4.32
C ASP A 257 1.98 -17.41 -4.33
N ILE A 258 2.41 -18.09 -3.26
CA ILE A 258 2.09 -19.52 -3.03
C ILE A 258 0.80 -19.57 -2.23
N VAL A 259 -0.29 -19.92 -2.91
CA VAL A 259 -1.64 -19.92 -2.31
C VAL A 259 -1.74 -20.82 -1.06
N SER A 260 -2.46 -20.34 -0.02
CA SER A 260 -2.62 -21.02 1.26
C SER A 260 -3.00 -22.52 1.17
N PRO A 261 -3.87 -22.99 0.23
CA PRO A 261 -4.12 -24.42 0.07
C PRO A 261 -2.87 -25.23 -0.26
N VAL A 262 -1.87 -24.65 -0.95
CA VAL A 262 -0.60 -25.31 -1.23
C VAL A 262 0.30 -25.29 -0.01
N LYS A 263 0.44 -24.13 0.66
CA LYS A 263 1.21 -23.98 1.91
C LYS A 263 0.78 -25.01 2.96
N ASN A 264 -0.53 -25.29 3.05
CA ASN A 264 -1.12 -26.22 4.02
C ASN A 264 -1.31 -27.66 3.52
N SER A 265 -0.89 -27.99 2.29
CA SER A 265 -1.11 -29.31 1.69
C SER A 265 -0.29 -30.42 2.32
N VAL A 266 0.89 -30.11 2.82
CA VAL A 266 1.82 -31.06 3.45
C VAL A 266 2.34 -30.45 4.75
N LYS A 267 2.37 -31.23 5.80
CA LYS A 267 2.87 -30.78 7.12
C LYS A 267 4.32 -30.29 7.02
N GLY A 268 4.57 -29.06 7.43
CA GLY A 268 5.89 -28.43 7.43
C GLY A 268 6.31 -27.79 6.10
N LEU A 269 5.44 -27.79 5.07
CA LEU A 269 5.74 -27.12 3.82
C LEU A 269 5.80 -25.59 3.97
N ASP A 270 4.95 -25.04 4.82
CA ASP A 270 4.94 -23.63 5.20
C ASP A 270 6.29 -23.18 5.80
N SER A 271 6.87 -23.96 6.71
CA SER A 271 8.19 -23.68 7.29
C SER A 271 9.30 -23.67 6.24
N ILE A 272 9.28 -24.65 5.31
CA ILE A 272 10.28 -24.71 4.24
C ILE A 272 10.14 -23.50 3.30
N ILE A 273 8.93 -23.09 2.98
CA ILE A 273 8.69 -21.90 2.15
C ILE A 273 9.25 -20.65 2.86
N SER A 274 8.96 -20.50 4.15
CA SER A 274 9.49 -19.37 4.95
C SER A 274 11.02 -19.36 5.02
N GLU A 275 11.67 -20.51 5.17
CA GLU A 275 13.13 -20.63 5.12
C GLU A 275 13.70 -20.20 3.76
N ILE A 276 13.05 -20.59 2.66
CA ILE A 276 13.45 -20.16 1.31
C ILE A 276 13.25 -18.67 1.12
N GLU A 277 12.14 -18.11 1.60
CA GLU A 277 11.86 -16.68 1.54
C GLU A 277 12.91 -15.88 2.33
N ASP A 278 13.27 -16.30 3.52
CA ASP A 278 14.33 -15.70 4.32
C ASP A 278 15.72 -15.80 3.67
N GLU A 279 16.05 -16.92 3.04
CA GLU A 279 17.29 -17.07 2.29
C GLU A 279 17.34 -16.11 1.10
N GLN A 280 16.27 -16.06 0.31
CA GLN A 280 16.17 -15.17 -0.83
C GLN A 280 16.19 -13.68 -0.43
N MET A 281 15.57 -13.31 0.68
CA MET A 281 15.67 -11.95 1.23
C MET A 281 17.13 -11.58 1.52
N ARG A 282 17.90 -12.49 2.15
CA ARG A 282 19.32 -12.25 2.46
C ARG A 282 20.21 -12.20 1.21
N GLU A 283 19.94 -13.04 0.22
CA GLU A 283 20.77 -13.14 -0.98
C GLU A 283 20.47 -12.08 -2.04
N VAL A 284 19.20 -11.66 -2.16
CA VAL A 284 18.78 -10.81 -3.27
C VAL A 284 18.32 -9.41 -2.81
N ILE A 285 17.51 -9.32 -1.76
CA ILE A 285 16.93 -8.04 -1.34
C ILE A 285 17.91 -7.21 -0.51
N TYR A 286 18.47 -7.77 0.55
CA TYR A 286 19.33 -7.01 1.46
C TYR A 286 20.59 -6.44 0.79
N PRO A 287 21.24 -7.09 -0.19
CA PRO A 287 22.34 -6.48 -0.94
C PRO A 287 21.97 -5.22 -1.73
N LEU A 288 20.68 -5.01 -2.02
CA LEU A 288 20.16 -3.81 -2.69
C LEU A 288 19.86 -2.65 -1.73
N LEU A 289 19.92 -2.89 -0.43
CA LEU A 289 19.58 -1.94 0.62
C LEU A 289 20.79 -1.52 1.44
N PRO A 290 20.81 -0.28 1.98
CA PRO A 290 21.80 0.09 2.98
C PRO A 290 21.74 -0.85 4.18
N PRO A 291 22.88 -1.32 4.73
CA PRO A 291 22.89 -2.25 5.88
C PRO A 291 22.08 -1.75 7.10
N ALA A 292 22.05 -0.43 7.30
CA ALA A 292 21.28 0.18 8.39
C ALA A 292 19.75 -0.03 8.27
N TRP A 293 19.24 -0.40 7.10
CA TRP A 293 17.80 -0.63 6.87
C TRP A 293 17.41 -2.11 7.00
N HIS A 294 18.38 -3.04 6.98
CA HIS A 294 18.11 -4.48 6.97
C HIS A 294 17.24 -4.90 8.14
N ARG A 295 17.59 -4.48 9.37
CA ARG A 295 16.85 -4.83 10.59
C ARG A 295 15.41 -4.32 10.57
N GLU A 296 15.17 -3.13 10.00
CA GLU A 296 13.83 -2.55 9.91
C GLU A 296 12.97 -3.31 8.87
N ILE A 297 13.54 -3.63 7.72
CA ILE A 297 12.81 -4.43 6.69
C ILE A 297 12.55 -5.84 7.22
N GLU A 298 13.53 -6.47 7.87
CA GLU A 298 13.36 -7.76 8.54
C GLU A 298 12.23 -7.70 9.59
N TYR A 299 12.18 -6.63 10.38
CA TYR A 299 11.15 -6.41 11.39
C TYR A 299 9.74 -6.29 10.78
N TYR A 300 9.62 -5.78 9.55
CA TYR A 300 8.33 -5.71 8.83
C TYR A 300 7.94 -7.02 8.15
N THR A 301 8.89 -7.82 7.70
CA THR A 301 8.65 -8.97 6.81
C THR A 301 8.75 -10.33 7.49
N GLN A 302 9.49 -10.47 8.59
CA GLN A 302 9.58 -11.75 9.32
C GLN A 302 8.49 -11.84 10.38
N ASN A 303 7.80 -12.98 10.43
CA ASN A 303 6.69 -13.22 11.35
C ASN A 303 5.72 -12.02 11.33
N GLU A 304 5.36 -11.59 10.14
CA GLU A 304 4.62 -10.36 9.82
C GLU A 304 3.24 -10.32 10.50
N PHE A 305 2.69 -11.49 10.80
CA PHE A 305 1.39 -11.65 11.46
C PHE A 305 1.46 -11.87 12.97
N ASP A 306 2.65 -11.89 13.55
CA ASP A 306 2.85 -11.92 14.99
C ASP A 306 2.98 -10.51 15.54
N SER A 307 2.20 -10.19 16.57
CA SER A 307 2.37 -8.94 17.30
C SER A 307 3.67 -8.95 18.06
N LYS A 308 4.45 -7.88 17.96
CA LYS A 308 5.83 -7.84 18.47
C LYS A 308 6.26 -6.44 18.88
N ILE A 309 7.27 -6.40 19.72
CA ILE A 309 7.91 -5.18 20.21
C ILE A 309 9.44 -5.31 20.16
N ILE A 310 10.12 -4.21 20.37
CA ILE A 310 11.56 -4.18 20.65
C ILE A 310 11.75 -3.68 22.09
N ASP A 311 12.27 -4.52 22.98
CA ASP A 311 12.63 -4.15 24.36
C ASP A 311 14.11 -4.45 24.57
N ASP A 312 14.87 -3.51 25.11
CA ASP A 312 16.33 -3.58 25.28
C ASP A 312 17.11 -4.10 24.04
N GLY A 313 16.57 -3.83 22.85
CA GLY A 313 17.18 -4.22 21.58
C GLY A 313 16.83 -5.62 21.08
N GLU A 314 16.08 -6.43 21.86
CA GLU A 314 15.57 -7.74 21.46
C GLU A 314 14.14 -7.64 20.94
N ILE A 315 13.75 -8.55 20.04
CA ILE A 315 12.40 -8.65 19.52
C ILE A 315 11.62 -9.67 20.36
N ASP A 316 10.58 -9.18 21.03
CA ASP A 316 9.68 -10.02 21.82
C ASP A 316 8.32 -10.17 21.12
N MET A 317 7.84 -11.41 21.02
CA MET A 317 6.49 -11.71 20.55
C MET A 317 5.49 -11.51 21.68
N VAL A 318 4.46 -10.71 21.41
CA VAL A 318 3.45 -10.31 22.39
C VAL A 318 2.05 -10.42 21.80
N THR A 319 1.00 -10.10 22.55
CA THR A 319 -0.35 -9.95 22.02
C THR A 319 -0.69 -8.48 21.79
N SER A 320 -1.64 -8.18 20.91
CA SER A 320 -2.14 -6.82 20.71
C SER A 320 -2.74 -6.24 22.01
N ASP A 321 -3.35 -7.06 22.85
CA ASP A 321 -3.87 -6.62 24.16
C ASP A 321 -2.73 -6.18 25.08
N LEU A 322 -1.62 -6.96 25.12
CA LEU A 322 -0.46 -6.60 25.91
C LEU A 322 0.24 -5.34 25.37
N ILE A 323 0.23 -5.11 24.06
CA ILE A 323 0.68 -3.83 23.49
C ILE A 323 -0.20 -2.69 24.01
N ASN A 324 -1.53 -2.84 24.02
CA ASN A 324 -2.44 -1.82 24.54
C ASN A 324 -2.16 -1.49 26.01
N GLU A 325 -1.94 -2.52 26.82
CA GLU A 325 -1.79 -2.36 28.27
C GLU A 325 -0.41 -1.82 28.70
N LYS A 326 0.66 -2.22 28.00
CA LYS A 326 2.02 -2.01 28.53
C LYS A 326 2.99 -1.39 27.52
N TYR A 327 2.87 -1.69 26.23
CA TYR A 327 3.90 -1.40 25.25
C TYR A 327 3.50 -0.37 24.18
N ASN A 328 2.42 0.36 24.41
CA ASN A 328 1.94 1.41 23.50
C ASN A 328 2.73 2.73 23.65
N GLU A 329 4.06 2.64 23.49
CA GLU A 329 4.99 3.77 23.50
C GLU A 329 6.00 3.62 22.36
N ASP A 330 6.45 4.74 21.79
CA ASP A 330 7.39 4.76 20.64
C ASP A 330 8.71 4.00 20.92
N LYS A 331 9.18 3.99 22.15
CA LYS A 331 10.43 3.30 22.53
C LYS A 331 10.40 1.78 22.32
N TYR A 332 9.21 1.17 22.38
CA TYR A 332 9.02 -0.26 22.16
C TYR A 332 8.79 -0.62 20.68
N ASN A 333 8.69 0.36 19.80
CA ASN A 333 8.53 0.16 18.36
C ASN A 333 7.45 -0.87 17.96
N PRO A 334 6.23 -0.85 18.54
CA PRO A 334 5.28 -1.95 18.47
C PRO A 334 4.73 -2.19 17.07
N ILE A 335 4.44 -3.47 16.78
CA ILE A 335 3.70 -3.94 15.59
C ILE A 335 2.54 -4.83 16.04
N ASP A 336 1.33 -4.56 15.53
CA ASP A 336 0.15 -5.41 15.75
C ASP A 336 -0.01 -6.44 14.61
N GLY A 337 0.84 -7.46 14.55
CA GLY A 337 0.77 -8.47 13.48
C GLY A 337 -0.59 -9.15 13.38
N GLN A 338 -1.30 -9.35 14.51
CA GLN A 338 -2.65 -9.91 14.51
C GLN A 338 -3.70 -8.99 13.86
N ILE A 339 -3.56 -7.66 14.01
CA ILE A 339 -4.40 -6.68 13.32
C ILE A 339 -4.09 -6.71 11.82
N ILE A 340 -2.81 -6.73 11.46
CA ILE A 340 -2.36 -6.79 10.05
C ILE A 340 -2.91 -8.07 9.40
N ARG A 341 -2.85 -9.22 10.06
CA ARG A 341 -3.44 -10.47 9.58
C ARG A 341 -4.97 -10.38 9.40
N GLY A 342 -5.63 -9.67 10.32
CA GLY A 342 -7.05 -9.36 10.19
C GLY A 342 -7.35 -8.54 8.93
N CYS A 343 -6.52 -7.55 8.64
CA CYS A 343 -6.64 -6.69 7.45
C CYS A 343 -6.31 -7.45 6.15
N ASP A 344 -5.30 -8.32 6.14
CA ASP A 344 -4.99 -9.21 5.01
C ASP A 344 -6.17 -10.13 4.69
N HIS A 345 -6.70 -10.84 5.70
CA HIS A 345 -7.87 -11.69 5.52
C HIS A 345 -9.13 -10.90 5.12
N LEU A 346 -9.32 -9.69 5.64
CA LEU A 346 -10.43 -8.82 5.23
C LEU A 346 -10.29 -8.43 3.75
N SER A 347 -9.08 -8.08 3.30
CA SER A 347 -8.81 -7.79 1.89
C SER A 347 -9.15 -8.99 1.00
N ALA A 348 -8.66 -10.19 1.34
CA ALA A 348 -8.97 -11.42 0.59
C ALA A 348 -10.48 -11.75 0.59
N TYR A 349 -11.16 -11.52 1.72
CA TYR A 349 -12.61 -11.70 1.85
C TYR A 349 -13.40 -10.76 0.94
N ILE A 350 -13.01 -9.47 0.89
CA ILE A 350 -13.64 -8.48 0.02
C ILE A 350 -13.41 -8.81 -1.45
N GLU A 351 -12.23 -9.26 -1.82
CA GLU A 351 -11.91 -9.71 -3.18
C GLU A 351 -12.84 -10.86 -3.61
N ALA A 352 -13.07 -11.84 -2.73
CA ALA A 352 -14.01 -12.93 -2.98
C ALA A 352 -15.47 -12.43 -3.05
N TYR A 353 -15.90 -11.60 -2.09
CA TYR A 353 -17.22 -10.97 -2.08
C TYR A 353 -17.51 -10.22 -3.37
N MET A 354 -16.61 -9.35 -3.83
CA MET A 354 -16.82 -8.56 -5.05
C MET A 354 -17.01 -9.46 -6.26
N SER A 355 -16.16 -10.48 -6.42
CA SER A 355 -16.28 -11.41 -7.54
C SER A 355 -17.60 -12.16 -7.53
N LEU A 356 -18.03 -12.67 -6.38
CA LEU A 356 -19.29 -13.38 -6.21
C LEU A 356 -20.50 -12.46 -6.43
N SER A 357 -20.45 -11.22 -5.92
CA SER A 357 -21.53 -10.23 -6.09
C SER A 357 -21.69 -9.78 -7.55
N TYR A 358 -20.63 -9.84 -8.35
CA TYR A 358 -20.69 -9.63 -9.81
C TYR A 358 -21.15 -10.87 -10.58
N GLY A 359 -21.51 -11.96 -9.88
CA GLY A 359 -22.03 -13.18 -10.48
C GLY A 359 -20.97 -14.16 -10.99
N ILE A 360 -19.70 -13.98 -10.60
CA ILE A 360 -18.65 -14.95 -10.91
C ILE A 360 -18.87 -16.21 -10.07
N LYS A 361 -19.18 -17.32 -10.70
CA LYS A 361 -19.35 -18.62 -10.04
C LYS A 361 -18.00 -19.33 -9.96
N SER A 362 -17.37 -19.26 -8.79
CA SER A 362 -16.09 -19.92 -8.51
C SER A 362 -16.17 -20.62 -7.15
N GLU A 363 -15.98 -21.94 -7.15
CA GLU A 363 -15.95 -22.74 -5.92
C GLU A 363 -14.84 -22.29 -4.97
N GLN A 364 -13.69 -21.87 -5.51
CA GLN A 364 -12.56 -21.38 -4.72
C GLN A 364 -12.91 -20.05 -4.02
N MET A 365 -13.56 -19.12 -4.76
CA MET A 365 -14.01 -17.85 -4.17
C MET A 365 -15.07 -18.08 -3.11
N GLN A 366 -16.04 -18.95 -3.38
CA GLN A 366 -17.09 -19.28 -2.41
C GLN A 366 -16.50 -19.91 -1.14
N SER A 367 -15.63 -20.92 -1.32
CA SER A 367 -14.97 -21.58 -0.19
C SER A 367 -14.11 -20.60 0.64
N GLY A 368 -13.35 -19.72 -0.02
CA GLY A 368 -12.56 -18.69 0.66
C GLY A 368 -13.43 -17.70 1.42
N TYR A 369 -14.50 -17.23 0.80
CA TYR A 369 -15.50 -16.35 1.41
C TYR A 369 -16.13 -16.98 2.67
N ASP A 370 -16.66 -18.22 2.54
CA ASP A 370 -17.35 -18.90 3.65
C ASP A 370 -16.36 -19.21 4.81
N HIS A 371 -15.14 -19.63 4.47
CA HIS A 371 -14.10 -19.91 5.45
C HIS A 371 -13.74 -18.65 6.26
N LEU A 372 -13.45 -17.53 5.58
CA LEU A 372 -13.07 -16.29 6.25
C LEU A 372 -14.21 -15.69 7.05
N LYS A 373 -15.44 -15.72 6.53
CA LYS A 373 -16.64 -15.30 7.26
C LYS A 373 -16.82 -16.09 8.56
N GLY A 374 -16.66 -17.41 8.50
CA GLY A 374 -16.74 -18.26 9.70
C GLY A 374 -15.62 -17.98 10.70
N LYS A 375 -14.40 -17.79 10.21
CA LYS A 375 -13.19 -17.52 11.04
C LYS A 375 -13.27 -16.21 11.80
N TYR A 376 -13.90 -15.17 11.21
CA TYR A 376 -13.96 -13.83 11.80
C TYR A 376 -15.28 -13.52 12.47
N LYS A 377 -16.24 -14.46 12.48
CA LYS A 377 -17.50 -14.28 13.20
C LYS A 377 -17.23 -13.93 14.66
N ASP A 378 -17.78 -12.81 15.11
CA ASP A 378 -17.62 -12.29 16.48
C ASP A 378 -16.16 -12.09 16.93
N LYS A 379 -15.20 -11.99 15.99
CA LYS A 379 -13.77 -11.87 16.30
C LYS A 379 -13.41 -10.44 16.70
N VAL A 380 -12.81 -10.30 17.89
CA VAL A 380 -12.20 -9.07 18.38
C VAL A 380 -10.70 -9.25 18.44
N ILE A 381 -9.91 -8.28 17.96
CA ILE A 381 -8.45 -8.28 17.99
C ILE A 381 -7.99 -6.92 18.49
N GLY A 382 -7.25 -6.88 19.60
CA GLY A 382 -6.74 -5.64 20.19
C GLY A 382 -7.81 -4.61 20.55
N GLY A 383 -9.04 -5.07 20.80
CA GLY A 383 -10.22 -4.21 21.08
C GLY A 383 -11.04 -3.84 19.84
N ILE A 384 -10.60 -4.17 18.63
CA ILE A 384 -11.29 -3.88 17.37
C ILE A 384 -12.19 -5.04 16.99
N ASN A 385 -13.47 -4.75 16.69
CA ASN A 385 -14.44 -5.76 16.27
C ASN A 385 -14.32 -6.07 14.77
N PHE A 386 -13.46 -7.04 14.43
CA PHE A 386 -13.31 -7.52 13.05
C PHE A 386 -14.57 -8.21 12.53
N GLY A 387 -15.34 -8.89 13.40
CA GLY A 387 -16.60 -9.54 13.01
C GLY A 387 -17.57 -8.57 12.31
N GLU A 388 -17.72 -7.37 12.86
CA GLU A 388 -18.56 -6.32 12.27
C GLU A 388 -18.06 -5.86 10.88
N LEU A 389 -16.75 -5.78 10.67
CA LEU A 389 -16.17 -5.42 9.37
C LEU A 389 -16.45 -6.49 8.31
N PHE A 390 -16.35 -7.77 8.67
CA PHE A 390 -16.70 -8.87 7.77
C PHE A 390 -18.22 -8.91 7.47
N ASP A 391 -19.06 -8.54 8.42
CA ASP A 391 -20.51 -8.47 8.24
C ASP A 391 -20.97 -7.33 7.31
N TYR A 392 -20.11 -6.37 6.97
CA TYR A 392 -20.41 -5.37 5.93
C TYR A 392 -20.55 -5.99 4.53
N PHE A 393 -19.85 -7.09 4.25
CA PHE A 393 -19.74 -7.70 2.93
C PHE A 393 -20.44 -9.07 2.89
N VAL A 394 -21.77 -9.04 3.06
CA VAL A 394 -22.62 -10.25 3.00
C VAL A 394 -23.26 -10.35 1.62
N LEU A 395 -23.22 -11.59 1.02
CA LEU A 395 -23.88 -11.97 -0.23
C LEU A 395 -25.37 -12.16 -0.05
#